data_c7b0cceab0c14b182cd60173e340b83f
#
_entry.id   c7b0cceab0c14b182cd60173e340b83f
#
_cell.length_a   1.000
_cell.length_b   1.000
_cell.length_c   1.000
_cell.angle_alpha   90.00
_cell.angle_beta   90.00
_cell.angle_gamma   90.00
#
_symmetry.space_group_name_H-M   'P 1'
#
loop_
_entity.id
_entity.type
_entity.pdbx_description
1 polymer ?
#
loop_
_entity_poly.entity_id
_entity_poly.type
_entity_poly.pdbx_seq_one_letter_code
_entity_poly.pdbx_strand_id
1 'polypeptide(L)'
;YIITEGLADEKFIDERTEGFESYKNEILNLNLDKLEAVSGVDRALVREAALAYATAPNAMSFHGLGVTEHSQGTFAVMQIADLALLTGNVGRRGVGVNPLRGQNNVQGMADMGVQPYQGAGYLDITNDEVNKKYSEFYGVDVPKVVGYKIPQMYDAALEGNVKALWIIGQDLVQPDPNTQKVMRALRS
;
A
#
# COMPACT_ATOMS: atom_id res chain seq x y z
N TYR A 1 -21.27 -7.84 -9.69
CA TYR A 1 -21.91 -9.15 -9.51
C TYR A 1 -22.47 -9.33 -8.09
N ILE A 2 -21.68 -9.11 -7.05
CA ILE A 2 -22.14 -9.28 -5.65
C ILE A 2 -23.41 -8.44 -5.39
N ILE A 3 -23.42 -7.19 -5.82
CA ILE A 3 -24.59 -6.29 -5.69
C ILE A 3 -25.78 -6.79 -6.52
N THR A 4 -25.55 -7.15 -7.77
CA THR A 4 -26.64 -7.57 -8.68
C THR A 4 -27.25 -8.94 -8.31
N GLU A 5 -26.48 -9.80 -7.66
CA GLU A 5 -26.92 -11.12 -7.18
C GLU A 5 -27.50 -11.06 -5.75
N GLY A 6 -27.57 -9.86 -5.14
CA GLY A 6 -28.12 -9.67 -3.80
C GLY A 6 -27.29 -10.32 -2.67
N LEU A 7 -25.97 -10.41 -2.85
CA LEU A 7 -25.03 -11.03 -1.92
C LEU A 7 -24.26 -10.03 -1.05
N ALA A 8 -24.58 -8.74 -1.15
CA ALA A 8 -24.02 -7.70 -0.28
C ALA A 8 -24.54 -7.89 1.15
N ASP A 9 -23.68 -7.69 2.15
CA ASP A 9 -24.08 -7.68 3.56
C ASP A 9 -24.69 -6.30 3.89
N GLU A 10 -25.98 -6.13 3.56
CA GLU A 10 -26.69 -4.87 3.73
C GLU A 10 -26.68 -4.38 5.18
N LYS A 11 -26.73 -5.29 6.15
CA LYS A 11 -26.68 -4.93 7.57
C LYS A 11 -25.33 -4.35 7.95
N PHE A 12 -24.25 -5.01 7.54
CA PHE A 12 -22.89 -4.51 7.79
C PHE A 12 -22.66 -3.15 7.10
N ILE A 13 -23.12 -3.03 5.87
CA ILE A 13 -23.01 -1.79 5.09
C ILE A 13 -23.70 -0.64 5.81
N ASP A 14 -24.94 -0.83 6.23
CA ASP A 14 -25.74 0.20 6.90
C ASP A 14 -25.16 0.61 8.26
N GLU A 15 -24.64 -0.34 9.04
CA GLU A 15 -24.08 -0.09 10.36
C GLU A 15 -22.63 0.42 10.37
N ARG A 16 -21.84 0.17 9.31
CA ARG A 16 -20.36 0.27 9.36
C ARG A 16 -19.72 1.00 8.21
N THR A 17 -20.49 1.44 7.22
CA THR A 17 -19.92 2.11 6.04
C THR A 17 -20.62 3.43 5.75
N GLU A 18 -19.98 4.25 4.93
CA GLU A 18 -20.53 5.50 4.43
C GLU A 18 -20.44 5.53 2.90
N GLY A 19 -21.32 6.28 2.24
CA GLY A 19 -21.27 6.51 0.80
C GLY A 19 -21.65 5.33 -0.09
N PHE A 20 -22.29 4.28 0.45
CA PHE A 20 -22.61 3.06 -0.30
C PHE A 20 -23.47 3.32 -1.55
N GLU A 21 -24.47 4.19 -1.49
CA GLU A 21 -25.33 4.45 -2.65
C GLU A 21 -24.57 5.10 -3.80
N SER A 22 -23.63 6.01 -3.52
CA SER A 22 -22.75 6.59 -4.54
C SER A 22 -21.85 5.53 -5.17
N TYR A 23 -21.19 4.72 -4.34
CA TYR A 23 -20.36 3.61 -4.78
C TYR A 23 -21.15 2.61 -5.64
N LYS A 24 -22.32 2.17 -5.19
CA LYS A 24 -23.21 1.26 -5.90
C LYS A 24 -23.58 1.79 -7.29
N ASN A 25 -23.94 3.07 -7.36
CA ASN A 25 -24.29 3.70 -8.64
C ASN A 25 -23.10 3.71 -9.61
N GLU A 26 -21.90 4.03 -9.13
CA GLU A 26 -20.69 4.00 -9.97
C GLU A 26 -20.38 2.60 -10.47
N ILE A 27 -20.38 1.60 -9.57
CA ILE A 27 -20.07 0.21 -9.91
C ILE A 27 -21.07 -0.40 -10.88
N LEU A 28 -22.36 -0.13 -10.72
CA LEU A 28 -23.40 -0.64 -11.62
C LEU A 28 -23.39 0.00 -13.01
N ASN A 29 -22.78 1.16 -13.16
CA ASN A 29 -22.62 1.85 -14.45
C ASN A 29 -21.32 1.51 -15.18
N LEU A 30 -20.48 0.62 -14.64
CA LEU A 30 -19.25 0.21 -15.29
C LEU A 30 -19.51 -0.54 -16.61
N ASN A 31 -18.72 -0.22 -17.61
CA ASN A 31 -18.74 -0.94 -18.89
C ASN A 31 -17.96 -2.24 -18.79
N LEU A 32 -18.65 -3.36 -18.53
CA LEU A 32 -18.04 -4.67 -18.35
C LEU A 32 -17.31 -5.18 -19.59
N ASP A 33 -17.80 -4.87 -20.81
CA ASP A 33 -17.12 -5.28 -22.05
C ASP A 33 -15.75 -4.61 -22.16
N LYS A 34 -15.68 -3.33 -21.83
CA LYS A 34 -14.41 -2.59 -21.79
C LYS A 34 -13.46 -3.14 -20.72
N LEU A 35 -13.97 -3.44 -19.53
CA LEU A 35 -13.15 -3.97 -18.44
C LEU A 35 -12.60 -5.35 -18.77
N GLU A 36 -13.40 -6.22 -19.37
CA GLU A 36 -12.96 -7.53 -19.86
C GLU A 36 -11.86 -7.39 -20.92
N ALA A 37 -12.07 -6.53 -21.91
CA ALA A 37 -11.09 -6.28 -22.97
C ALA A 37 -9.76 -5.72 -22.44
N VAL A 38 -9.79 -4.83 -21.46
CA VAL A 38 -8.58 -4.22 -20.87
C VAL A 38 -7.85 -5.18 -19.94
N SER A 39 -8.59 -5.92 -19.10
CA SER A 39 -7.99 -6.85 -18.13
C SER A 39 -7.54 -8.17 -18.76
N GLY A 40 -8.15 -8.56 -19.89
CA GLY A 40 -7.95 -9.87 -20.49
C GLY A 40 -8.53 -11.03 -19.66
N VAL A 41 -9.36 -10.74 -18.67
CA VAL A 41 -10.00 -11.75 -17.80
C VAL A 41 -11.45 -11.91 -18.20
N ASP A 42 -11.83 -13.16 -18.51
CA ASP A 42 -13.21 -13.51 -18.83
C ASP A 42 -14.15 -13.16 -17.67
N ARG A 43 -15.22 -12.44 -17.99
CA ARG A 43 -16.21 -12.01 -16.99
C ARG A 43 -16.93 -13.16 -16.29
N ALA A 44 -17.00 -14.33 -16.89
CA ALA A 44 -17.56 -15.52 -16.24
C ALA A 44 -16.68 -15.98 -15.08
N LEU A 45 -15.35 -15.93 -15.25
CA LEU A 45 -14.39 -16.21 -14.16
C LEU A 45 -14.46 -15.16 -13.06
N VAL A 46 -14.59 -13.88 -13.44
CA VAL A 46 -14.76 -12.79 -12.46
C VAL A 46 -16.04 -12.99 -11.65
N ARG A 47 -17.14 -13.37 -12.31
CA ARG A 47 -18.40 -13.68 -11.62
C ARG A 47 -18.26 -14.87 -10.69
N GLU A 48 -17.66 -15.95 -11.12
CA GLU A 48 -17.40 -17.14 -10.31
C GLU A 48 -16.60 -16.80 -9.04
N ALA A 49 -15.50 -16.05 -9.19
CA ALA A 49 -14.68 -15.60 -8.07
C ALA A 49 -15.45 -14.68 -7.11
N ALA A 50 -16.26 -13.77 -7.64
CA ALA A 50 -17.09 -12.87 -6.83
C ALA A 50 -18.13 -13.65 -6.01
N LEU A 51 -18.80 -14.64 -6.60
CA LEU A 51 -19.75 -15.49 -5.92
C LEU A 51 -19.07 -16.35 -4.85
N ALA A 52 -17.94 -16.98 -5.19
CA ALA A 52 -17.17 -17.77 -4.22
C ALA A 52 -16.73 -16.94 -3.00
N TYR A 53 -16.29 -15.71 -3.22
CA TYR A 53 -15.90 -14.80 -2.15
C TYR A 53 -17.10 -14.37 -1.28
N ALA A 54 -18.21 -14.00 -1.91
CA ALA A 54 -19.38 -13.46 -1.20
C ALA A 54 -20.21 -14.53 -0.47
N THR A 55 -20.20 -15.77 -0.96
CA THR A 55 -20.97 -16.86 -0.33
C THR A 55 -20.20 -17.65 0.71
N ALA A 56 -18.87 -17.46 0.77
CA ALA A 56 -18.05 -18.08 1.80
C ALA A 56 -18.43 -17.55 3.20
N PRO A 57 -18.52 -18.43 4.23
CA PRO A 57 -18.76 -17.99 5.61
C PRO A 57 -17.73 -17.00 6.12
N ASN A 58 -16.48 -17.13 5.67
CA ASN A 58 -15.36 -16.24 5.94
C ASN A 58 -14.51 -16.14 4.68
N ALA A 59 -14.15 -14.92 4.28
CA ALA A 59 -13.22 -14.67 3.19
C ALA A 59 -12.12 -13.71 3.63
N MET A 60 -10.91 -13.93 3.11
CA MET A 60 -9.75 -13.07 3.30
C MET A 60 -9.19 -12.65 1.96
N SER A 61 -8.76 -11.41 1.88
CA SER A 61 -7.98 -10.91 0.75
C SER A 61 -6.52 -10.77 1.14
N PHE A 62 -5.63 -11.29 0.31
CA PHE A 62 -4.19 -11.11 0.44
C PHE A 62 -3.69 -10.38 -0.81
N HIS A 63 -2.91 -9.34 -0.62
CA HIS A 63 -2.27 -8.62 -1.72
C HIS A 63 -0.87 -8.16 -1.32
N GLY A 64 -0.02 -7.97 -2.28
CA GLY A 64 1.36 -7.53 -2.07
C GLY A 64 1.75 -6.43 -3.05
N LEU A 65 3.03 -6.32 -3.32
CA LEU A 65 3.63 -5.23 -4.12
C LEU A 65 3.14 -5.22 -5.56
N GLY A 66 2.76 -6.37 -6.13
CA GLY A 66 2.16 -6.46 -7.46
C GLY A 66 0.84 -5.69 -7.61
N VAL A 67 0.15 -5.39 -6.50
CA VAL A 67 -1.03 -4.52 -6.46
C VAL A 67 -0.66 -3.09 -6.09
N THR A 68 0.21 -2.92 -5.08
CA THR A 68 0.46 -1.60 -4.47
C THR A 68 1.48 -0.75 -5.22
N GLU A 69 2.43 -1.34 -5.94
CA GLU A 69 3.50 -0.64 -6.66
C GLU A 69 3.11 -0.27 -8.10
N HIS A 70 1.91 0.22 -8.29
CA HIS A 70 1.39 0.77 -9.53
C HIS A 70 0.96 2.23 -9.36
N SER A 71 0.89 2.97 -10.45
CA SER A 71 0.39 4.35 -10.43
C SER A 71 -1.03 4.46 -9.87
N GLN A 72 -1.85 3.44 -10.03
CA GLN A 72 -3.18 3.30 -9.44
C GLN A 72 -3.23 2.36 -8.23
N GLY A 73 -2.09 2.01 -7.63
CA GLY A 73 -2.03 1.06 -6.51
C GLY A 73 -2.92 1.41 -5.33
N THR A 74 -3.01 2.69 -4.97
CA THR A 74 -3.92 3.16 -3.92
C THR A 74 -5.37 2.81 -4.23
N PHE A 75 -5.85 3.10 -5.45
CA PHE A 75 -7.22 2.77 -5.85
C PHE A 75 -7.47 1.26 -5.89
N ALA A 76 -6.49 0.47 -6.34
CA ALA A 76 -6.60 -0.99 -6.34
C ALA A 76 -6.76 -1.55 -4.92
N VAL A 77 -6.00 -1.05 -3.94
CA VAL A 77 -6.14 -1.43 -2.53
C VAL A 77 -7.48 -1.00 -1.95
N MET A 78 -7.96 0.20 -2.28
CA MET A 78 -9.31 0.65 -1.89
C MET A 78 -10.39 -0.29 -2.41
N GLN A 79 -10.33 -0.72 -3.68
CA GLN A 79 -11.29 -1.67 -4.23
C GLN A 79 -11.25 -3.04 -3.53
N ILE A 80 -10.08 -3.49 -3.08
CA ILE A 80 -9.97 -4.72 -2.27
C ILE A 80 -10.61 -4.51 -0.90
N ALA A 81 -10.44 -3.35 -0.29
CA ALA A 81 -11.10 -3.01 0.96
C ALA A 81 -12.62 -2.91 0.79
N ASP A 82 -13.09 -2.25 -0.28
CA ASP A 82 -14.52 -2.12 -0.60
C ASP A 82 -15.17 -3.49 -0.82
N LEU A 83 -14.47 -4.43 -1.45
CA LEU A 83 -14.95 -5.82 -1.59
C LEU A 83 -15.16 -6.49 -0.22
N ALA A 84 -14.24 -6.29 0.71
CA ALA A 84 -14.36 -6.84 2.06
C ALA A 84 -15.50 -6.16 2.86
N LEU A 85 -15.66 -4.84 2.72
CA LEU A 85 -16.74 -4.08 3.34
C LEU A 85 -18.10 -4.49 2.77
N LEU A 86 -18.21 -4.63 1.44
CA LEU A 86 -19.42 -5.02 0.74
C LEU A 86 -19.97 -6.38 1.22
N THR A 87 -19.11 -7.26 1.66
CA THR A 87 -19.43 -8.64 2.07
C THR A 87 -19.31 -8.87 3.57
N GLY A 88 -19.11 -7.82 4.38
CA GLY A 88 -18.96 -7.92 5.83
C GLY A 88 -17.72 -8.72 6.29
N ASN A 89 -16.71 -8.87 5.43
CA ASN A 89 -15.50 -9.63 5.74
C ASN A 89 -14.44 -8.79 6.47
N VAL A 90 -14.88 -8.06 7.50
CA VAL A 90 -14.04 -7.19 8.35
C VAL A 90 -14.40 -7.38 9.81
N GLY A 91 -13.41 -7.33 10.70
CA GLY A 91 -13.61 -7.21 12.17
C GLY A 91 -14.01 -8.48 12.89
N ARG A 92 -13.96 -9.64 12.27
CA ARG A 92 -14.23 -10.94 12.92
C ARG A 92 -13.14 -11.97 12.61
N ARG A 93 -13.09 -13.06 13.34
CA ARG A 93 -12.08 -14.10 13.17
C ARG A 93 -12.21 -14.77 11.81
N GLY A 94 -11.09 -14.89 11.10
CA GLY A 94 -11.01 -15.61 9.82
C GLY A 94 -11.42 -14.78 8.62
N VAL A 95 -11.48 -13.44 8.74
CA VAL A 95 -11.74 -12.51 7.64
C VAL A 95 -10.71 -11.36 7.63
N GLY A 96 -10.67 -10.58 6.57
CA GLY A 96 -9.91 -9.33 6.51
C GLY A 96 -9.21 -9.07 5.21
N VAL A 97 -8.63 -7.87 5.14
CA VAL A 97 -7.73 -7.43 4.07
C VAL A 97 -6.31 -7.46 4.62
N ASN A 98 -5.45 -8.25 4.00
CA ASN A 98 -4.12 -8.57 4.53
C ASN A 98 -3.04 -8.17 3.51
N PRO A 99 -2.47 -6.96 3.63
CA PRO A 99 -1.32 -6.58 2.83
C PRO A 99 -0.08 -7.38 3.26
N LEU A 100 0.48 -8.15 2.32
CA LEU A 100 1.71 -8.90 2.55
C LEU A 100 2.91 -8.01 2.26
N ARG A 101 3.86 -7.98 3.18
CA ARG A 101 5.13 -7.26 3.00
C ARG A 101 6.15 -8.18 2.31
N GLY A 102 7.08 -7.59 1.56
CA GLY A 102 8.13 -8.33 0.85
C GLY A 102 9.28 -8.73 1.77
N GLN A 103 9.85 -7.76 2.49
CA GLN A 103 11.02 -7.97 3.34
C GLN A 103 10.62 -8.39 4.76
N ASN A 104 11.55 -9.08 5.43
CA ASN A 104 11.39 -9.44 6.83
C ASN A 104 11.32 -8.18 7.70
N ASN A 105 10.28 -8.10 8.53
CA ASN A 105 10.09 -7.04 9.50
C ASN A 105 10.14 -5.60 8.95
N VAL A 106 9.73 -5.40 7.68
CA VAL A 106 9.65 -4.05 7.11
C VAL A 106 8.67 -3.15 7.88
N GLN A 107 7.63 -3.73 8.46
CA GLN A 107 6.70 -3.03 9.33
C GLN A 107 7.42 -2.49 10.57
N GLY A 108 8.17 -3.32 11.27
CA GLY A 108 8.92 -2.90 12.46
C GLY A 108 10.02 -1.87 12.14
N MET A 109 10.64 -1.94 10.98
CA MET A 109 11.57 -0.90 10.53
C MET A 109 10.85 0.45 10.37
N ALA A 110 9.66 0.47 9.76
CA ALA A 110 8.86 1.67 9.64
C ALA A 110 8.40 2.20 11.02
N ASP A 111 7.98 1.29 11.94
CA ASP A 111 7.62 1.62 13.32
C ASP A 111 8.77 2.32 14.07
N MET A 112 10.01 1.92 13.77
CA MET A 112 11.23 2.51 14.36
C MET A 112 11.75 3.74 13.62
N GLY A 113 11.03 4.24 12.63
CA GLY A 113 11.34 5.48 11.93
C GLY A 113 12.38 5.35 10.81
N VAL A 114 12.56 4.17 10.23
CA VAL A 114 13.41 4.00 9.04
C VAL A 114 12.64 4.50 7.81
N GLN A 115 12.39 5.80 7.79
CA GLN A 115 11.67 6.51 6.74
C GLN A 115 12.22 7.93 6.58
N PRO A 116 12.16 8.53 5.37
CA PRO A 116 12.77 9.83 5.12
C PRO A 116 12.08 11.01 5.80
N TYR A 117 10.84 10.89 6.24
CA TYR A 117 10.02 11.99 6.75
C TYR A 117 9.33 11.68 8.09
N GLN A 118 9.43 10.46 8.58
CA GLN A 118 8.84 10.04 9.85
C GLN A 118 9.90 9.40 10.75
N GLY A 119 9.83 9.74 12.01
CA GLY A 119 10.60 9.07 13.05
C GLY A 119 9.83 7.89 13.66
N ALA A 120 10.34 7.34 14.77
CA ALA A 120 9.72 6.23 15.49
C ALA A 120 8.27 6.55 15.86
N GLY A 121 7.37 5.59 15.65
CA GLY A 121 5.94 5.75 15.88
C GLY A 121 5.20 6.55 14.80
N TYR A 122 5.77 6.65 13.59
CA TYR A 122 5.18 7.35 12.42
C TYR A 122 4.97 8.85 12.60
N LEU A 123 5.71 9.47 13.51
CA LEU A 123 5.56 10.90 13.78
C LEU A 123 6.37 11.72 12.77
N ASP A 124 5.75 12.77 12.22
CA ASP A 124 6.37 13.66 11.23
C ASP A 124 7.50 14.48 11.84
N ILE A 125 8.74 14.29 11.37
CA ILE A 125 9.94 14.99 11.86
C ILE A 125 9.94 16.49 11.53
N THR A 126 9.12 16.94 10.58
CA THR A 126 9.01 18.35 10.22
C THR A 126 8.11 19.12 11.17
N ASN A 127 7.32 18.43 12.00
CA ASN A 127 6.50 19.03 13.03
C ASN A 127 7.39 19.50 14.21
N ASP A 128 7.27 20.75 14.60
CA ASP A 128 8.13 21.36 15.62
C ASP A 128 8.04 20.69 17.00
N GLU A 129 6.84 20.30 17.44
CA GLU A 129 6.66 19.64 18.74
C GLU A 129 7.22 18.22 18.73
N VAL A 130 7.02 17.49 17.64
CA VAL A 130 7.57 16.14 17.44
C VAL A 130 9.09 16.19 17.39
N ASN A 131 9.64 17.09 16.60
CA ASN A 131 11.09 17.26 16.45
C ASN A 131 11.75 17.61 17.78
N LYS A 132 11.14 18.52 18.55
CA LYS A 132 11.61 18.87 19.90
C LYS A 132 11.63 17.64 20.82
N LYS A 133 10.58 16.83 20.84
CA LYS A 133 10.54 15.58 21.63
C LYS A 133 11.66 14.62 21.26
N TYR A 134 11.95 14.45 19.95
CA TYR A 134 13.05 13.61 19.52
C TYR A 134 14.41 14.18 19.92
N SER A 135 14.61 15.49 19.75
CA SER A 135 15.86 16.15 20.13
C SER A 135 16.13 16.03 21.64
N GLU A 136 15.11 16.20 22.48
CA GLU A 136 15.18 15.98 23.91
C GLU A 136 15.48 14.53 24.27
N PHE A 137 14.83 13.57 23.60
CA PHE A 137 15.02 12.13 23.86
C PHE A 137 16.42 11.65 23.46
N TYR A 138 16.92 12.06 22.30
CA TYR A 138 18.23 11.66 21.79
C TYR A 138 19.38 12.51 22.34
N GLY A 139 19.10 13.64 22.96
CA GLY A 139 20.10 14.57 23.48
C GLY A 139 20.90 15.30 22.40
N VAL A 140 20.37 15.38 21.19
CA VAL A 140 20.98 16.07 20.03
C VAL A 140 19.89 16.71 19.19
N ASP A 141 20.23 17.77 18.47
CA ASP A 141 19.30 18.39 17.52
C ASP A 141 19.00 17.46 16.35
N VAL A 142 17.74 17.07 16.21
CA VAL A 142 17.29 16.26 15.09
C VAL A 142 16.98 17.15 13.89
N PRO A 143 17.56 16.86 12.69
CA PRO A 143 17.26 17.65 11.50
C PRO A 143 15.76 17.61 11.14
N LYS A 144 15.18 18.76 10.78
CA LYS A 144 13.78 18.89 10.30
C LYS A 144 13.63 18.69 8.80
N VAL A 145 14.71 18.32 8.13
CA VAL A 145 14.74 18.17 6.67
C VAL A 145 14.33 16.75 6.31
N VAL A 146 13.36 16.63 5.40
CA VAL A 146 12.96 15.34 4.83
C VAL A 146 14.15 14.70 4.12
N GLY A 147 14.47 13.45 4.47
CA GLY A 147 15.55 12.69 3.87
C GLY A 147 15.24 12.25 2.44
N TYR A 148 16.26 11.77 1.74
CA TYR A 148 16.10 11.23 0.39
C TYR A 148 15.39 9.87 0.38
N LYS A 149 14.54 9.66 -0.63
CA LYS A 149 14.09 8.32 -1.04
C LYS A 149 15.18 7.64 -1.86
N ILE A 150 15.13 6.31 -1.99
CA ILE A 150 16.18 5.52 -2.66
C ILE A 150 16.60 6.09 -4.03
N PRO A 151 15.70 6.41 -4.98
CA PRO A 151 16.10 6.97 -6.26
C PRO A 151 16.82 8.32 -6.14
N GLN A 152 16.40 9.14 -5.17
CA GLN A 152 17.02 10.44 -4.89
C GLN A 152 18.41 10.29 -4.24
N MET A 153 18.64 9.23 -3.44
CA MET A 153 19.98 8.95 -2.89
C MET A 153 20.99 8.69 -4.02
N TYR A 154 20.58 7.97 -5.07
CA TYR A 154 21.44 7.73 -6.23
C TYR A 154 21.72 9.01 -7.03
N ASP A 155 20.71 9.85 -7.23
CA ASP A 155 20.91 11.15 -7.88
C ASP A 155 21.86 12.02 -7.06
N ALA A 156 21.66 12.13 -5.77
CA ALA A 156 22.52 12.90 -4.87
C ALA A 156 23.95 12.34 -4.78
N ALA A 157 24.13 11.03 -4.91
CA ALA A 157 25.47 10.43 -5.01
C ALA A 157 26.17 10.83 -6.31
N LEU A 158 25.48 10.75 -7.46
CA LEU A 158 26.02 11.18 -8.75
C LEU A 158 26.38 12.68 -8.79
N GLU A 159 25.65 13.51 -8.04
CA GLU A 159 25.89 14.93 -7.86
C GLU A 159 26.98 15.23 -6.82
N GLY A 160 27.47 14.22 -6.12
CA GLY A 160 28.45 14.36 -5.06
C GLY A 160 27.90 14.92 -3.74
N ASN A 161 26.60 14.96 -3.55
CA ASN A 161 25.93 15.41 -2.32
C ASN A 161 25.85 14.30 -1.26
N VAL A 162 25.74 13.03 -1.67
CA VAL A 162 25.87 11.85 -0.81
C VAL A 162 27.26 11.26 -0.96
N LYS A 163 28.02 11.21 0.12
CA LYS A 163 29.42 10.77 0.13
C LYS A 163 29.62 9.31 0.55
N ALA A 164 28.65 8.75 1.25
CA ALA A 164 28.68 7.38 1.73
C ALA A 164 27.27 6.82 1.85
N LEU A 165 27.12 5.52 1.63
CA LEU A 165 25.89 4.77 1.84
C LEU A 165 26.18 3.62 2.81
N TRP A 166 25.37 3.49 3.84
CA TRP A 166 25.38 2.32 4.72
C TRP A 166 24.24 1.39 4.34
N ILE A 167 24.59 0.22 3.81
CA ILE A 167 23.65 -0.75 3.26
C ILE A 167 23.63 -1.96 4.17
N ILE A 168 22.46 -2.35 4.66
CA ILE A 168 22.28 -3.45 5.59
C ILE A 168 21.37 -4.51 4.96
N GLY A 169 21.96 -5.67 4.58
CA GLY A 169 21.21 -6.84 4.11
C GLY A 169 20.37 -6.63 2.84
N GLN A 170 20.77 -5.68 2.00
CA GLN A 170 20.04 -5.29 0.78
C GLN A 170 20.94 -5.39 -0.45
N ASP A 171 20.47 -6.05 -1.50
CA ASP A 171 21.03 -5.89 -2.84
C ASP A 171 20.42 -4.63 -3.48
N LEU A 172 21.26 -3.67 -3.84
CA LEU A 172 20.82 -2.43 -4.46
C LEU A 172 20.80 -2.50 -5.98
N VAL A 173 21.55 -3.42 -6.58
CA VAL A 173 21.83 -3.43 -8.02
C VAL A 173 20.77 -4.20 -8.80
N GLN A 174 20.43 -5.42 -8.36
CA GLN A 174 19.51 -6.28 -9.10
C GLN A 174 18.04 -5.82 -9.06
N PRO A 175 17.48 -5.42 -7.90
CA PRO A 175 16.05 -5.11 -7.82
C PRO A 175 15.71 -3.71 -8.33
N ASP A 176 16.69 -2.82 -8.53
CA ASP A 176 16.42 -1.46 -9.01
C ASP A 176 16.12 -1.48 -10.53
N PRO A 177 15.04 -0.83 -10.97
CA PRO A 177 14.67 -0.80 -12.40
C PRO A 177 15.69 -0.07 -13.27
N ASN A 178 16.56 0.77 -12.71
CA ASN A 178 17.66 1.44 -13.41
C ASN A 178 19.03 1.00 -12.89
N THR A 179 19.33 -0.30 -13.06
CA THR A 179 20.60 -0.92 -12.64
C THR A 179 21.83 -0.12 -13.04
N GLN A 180 21.87 0.44 -14.26
CA GLN A 180 23.01 1.23 -14.75
C GLN A 180 23.22 2.53 -13.96
N LYS A 181 22.12 3.19 -13.55
CA LYS A 181 22.18 4.37 -12.69
C LYS A 181 22.75 4.03 -11.32
N VAL A 182 22.24 2.94 -10.70
CA VAL A 182 22.73 2.48 -9.41
C VAL A 182 24.22 2.15 -9.45
N MET A 183 24.67 1.39 -10.46
CA MET A 183 26.08 1.06 -10.62
C MET A 183 26.97 2.30 -10.76
N ARG A 184 26.52 3.32 -11.47
CA ARG A 184 27.28 4.60 -11.57
C ARG A 184 27.29 5.33 -10.22
N ALA A 185 26.16 5.42 -9.54
CA ALA A 185 26.05 6.09 -8.24
C ALA A 185 26.93 5.44 -7.15
N LEU A 186 27.06 4.11 -7.17
CA LEU A 186 27.93 3.39 -6.22
C LEU A 186 29.44 3.51 -6.55
N ARG A 187 29.79 4.01 -7.73
CA ARG A 187 31.19 4.23 -8.17
C ARG A 187 31.63 5.70 -8.06
N SER A 188 30.69 6.62 -7.91
CA SER A 188 30.97 8.05 -7.75
C SER A 188 31.38 8.36 -6.31
#